data_e0bafcafef865eeace36ffd0576d741c
#
_entry.id   e0bafcafef865eeace36ffd0576d741c
#
_cell.length_a   1.000
_cell.length_b   1.000
_cell.length_c   1.000
_cell.angle_alpha   90.00
_cell.angle_beta   90.00
_cell.angle_gamma   90.00
#
_symmetry.space_group_name_H-M   'P 1'
#
loop_
_entity.id
_entity.type
_entity.pdbx_description
1 polymer ?
#
loop_
_entity_poly.entity_id
_entity_poly.type
_entity_poly.pdbx_seq_one_letter_code
_entity_poly.pdbx_strand_id
1 'polypeptide(L)'
;MSVFVDTSGLYALLVRTEDKHAEVLRVFREALEEGRTLWTTSYVIVETVALLQHRLGLAPVRDFVEHLVPVMSVEWVSEALHRKATERLLREDRRRLSLVDCVSLEFMRAQGLRDVLALDPHFTEAGCRLLPPARK
;
A
#
# COMPACT_ATOMS: atom_id res chain seq x y z
N MET A 1 -7.62 -14.35 -6.22
CA MET A 1 -6.73 -13.29 -6.73
C MET A 1 -6.51 -12.25 -5.66
N SER A 2 -5.38 -11.58 -5.72
CA SER A 2 -4.98 -10.68 -4.62
C SER A 2 -4.56 -9.31 -5.14
N VAL A 3 -4.72 -8.31 -4.28
CA VAL A 3 -4.28 -6.93 -4.53
C VAL A 3 -3.43 -6.50 -3.35
N PHE A 4 -2.28 -5.90 -3.61
CA PHE A 4 -1.50 -5.27 -2.56
C PHE A 4 -2.00 -3.83 -2.34
N VAL A 5 -2.03 -3.38 -1.10
CA VAL A 5 -2.54 -2.03 -0.76
C VAL A 5 -1.41 -1.22 -0.15
N ASP A 6 -1.08 -0.11 -0.81
CA ASP A 6 -0.01 0.79 -0.39
C ASP A 6 -0.56 1.97 0.42
N THR A 7 0.33 2.64 1.15
CA THR A 7 -0.01 3.84 1.92
C THR A 7 -0.72 4.90 1.07
N SER A 8 -0.25 5.14 -0.15
CA SER A 8 -0.86 6.14 -1.04
C SER A 8 -2.32 5.80 -1.36
N GLY A 9 -2.61 4.52 -1.57
CA GLY A 9 -3.97 4.05 -1.78
C GLY A 9 -4.82 4.18 -0.52
N LEU A 10 -4.27 3.78 0.63
CA LEU A 10 -4.97 3.87 1.92
C LEU A 10 -5.28 5.32 2.30
N TYR A 11 -4.33 6.21 2.07
CA TYR A 11 -4.53 7.62 2.38
C TYR A 11 -5.67 8.21 1.53
N ALA A 12 -5.67 7.94 0.22
CA ALA A 12 -6.74 8.40 -0.67
C ALA A 12 -8.09 7.78 -0.30
N LEU A 13 -8.10 6.53 0.17
CA LEU A 13 -9.31 5.85 0.62
C LEU A 13 -9.92 6.52 1.86
N LEU A 14 -9.07 6.90 2.81
CA LEU A 14 -9.50 7.43 4.10
C LEU A 14 -9.78 8.93 4.08
N VAL A 15 -9.13 9.68 3.20
CA VAL A 15 -9.21 11.15 3.17
C VAL A 15 -10.10 11.59 2.01
N ARG A 16 -11.33 11.98 2.35
CA ARG A 16 -12.37 12.32 1.35
C ARG A 16 -12.03 13.47 0.44
N THR A 17 -11.14 14.35 0.87
CA THR A 17 -10.73 15.54 0.09
C THR A 17 -9.65 15.23 -0.94
N GLU A 18 -9.12 14.02 -0.97
CA GLU A 18 -8.14 13.64 -1.97
C GLU A 18 -8.78 13.47 -3.35
N ASP A 19 -8.10 13.97 -4.39
CA ASP A 19 -8.60 13.96 -5.76
C ASP A 19 -8.99 12.55 -6.23
N LYS A 20 -8.25 11.54 -5.80
CA LYS A 20 -8.46 10.17 -6.22
C LYS A 20 -9.37 9.37 -5.29
N HIS A 21 -9.93 10.02 -4.25
CA HIS A 21 -10.72 9.31 -3.26
C HIS A 21 -11.83 8.43 -3.87
N ALA A 22 -12.65 9.00 -4.75
CA ALA A 22 -13.77 8.27 -5.34
C ALA A 22 -13.32 7.06 -6.16
N GLU A 23 -12.27 7.23 -6.96
CA GLU A 23 -11.73 6.15 -7.79
C GLU A 23 -11.14 5.02 -6.93
N VAL A 24 -10.37 5.39 -5.90
CA VAL A 24 -9.76 4.42 -4.99
C VAL A 24 -10.84 3.67 -4.19
N LEU A 25 -11.84 4.38 -3.71
CA LEU A 25 -12.96 3.77 -2.99
C LEU A 25 -13.69 2.74 -3.87
N ARG A 26 -13.93 3.07 -5.13
CA ARG A 26 -14.57 2.17 -6.08
C ARG A 26 -13.75 0.89 -6.27
N VAL A 27 -12.44 1.04 -6.50
CA VAL A 27 -11.54 -0.11 -6.69
C VAL A 27 -11.52 -0.99 -5.45
N PHE A 28 -11.44 -0.38 -4.27
CA PHE A 28 -11.41 -1.12 -3.00
C PHE A 28 -12.70 -1.92 -2.80
N ARG A 29 -13.86 -1.29 -3.04
CA ARG A 29 -15.17 -1.96 -2.93
C ARG A 29 -15.30 -3.10 -3.92
N GLU A 30 -14.91 -2.88 -5.18
CA GLU A 30 -14.96 -3.92 -6.20
C GLU A 30 -14.10 -5.13 -5.81
N ALA A 31 -12.90 -4.88 -5.28
CA ALA A 31 -12.02 -5.95 -4.83
C ALA A 31 -12.67 -6.78 -3.72
N LEU A 32 -13.31 -6.12 -2.75
CA LEU A 32 -14.01 -6.81 -1.68
C LEU A 32 -15.20 -7.61 -2.21
N GLU A 33 -16.00 -7.03 -3.10
CA GLU A 33 -17.16 -7.69 -3.70
C GLU A 33 -16.78 -8.91 -4.53
N GLU A 34 -15.64 -8.85 -5.21
CA GLU A 34 -15.10 -9.95 -6.00
C GLU A 34 -14.40 -11.02 -5.16
N GLY A 35 -14.30 -10.82 -3.85
CA GLY A 35 -13.64 -11.76 -2.95
C GLY A 35 -12.12 -11.79 -3.09
N ARG A 36 -11.52 -10.73 -3.62
CA ARG A 36 -10.06 -10.65 -3.74
C ARG A 36 -9.44 -10.42 -2.37
N THR A 37 -8.31 -11.06 -2.13
CA THR A 37 -7.54 -10.83 -0.89
C THR A 37 -6.79 -9.51 -0.99
N LEU A 38 -6.96 -8.67 0.01
CA LEU A 38 -6.26 -7.38 0.11
C LEU A 38 -5.08 -7.56 1.05
N TRP A 39 -3.87 -7.52 0.48
CA TRP A 39 -2.63 -7.67 1.24
C TRP A 39 -1.98 -6.32 1.53
N THR A 40 -1.39 -6.22 2.70
CA THR A 40 -0.47 -5.12 3.02
C THR A 40 0.62 -5.63 3.95
N THR A 41 1.54 -4.77 4.35
CA THR A 41 2.59 -5.15 5.30
C THR A 41 2.50 -4.29 6.56
N SER A 42 3.14 -4.78 7.63
CA SER A 42 3.25 -4.01 8.87
C SER A 42 3.96 -2.67 8.67
N TYR A 43 4.87 -2.56 7.70
CA TYR A 43 5.56 -1.30 7.40
C TYR A 43 4.61 -0.29 6.77
N VAL A 44 3.73 -0.73 5.87
CA VAL A 44 2.68 0.14 5.30
C VAL A 44 1.74 0.61 6.41
N ILE A 45 1.37 -0.27 7.33
CA ILE A 45 0.51 0.09 8.46
C ILE A 45 1.15 1.20 9.30
N VAL A 46 2.42 1.03 9.66
CA VAL A 46 3.16 2.02 10.46
C VAL A 46 3.24 3.37 9.73
N GLU A 47 3.57 3.34 8.44
CA GLU A 47 3.66 4.55 7.63
C GLU A 47 2.31 5.26 7.53
N THR A 48 1.24 4.48 7.31
CA THR A 48 -0.12 5.02 7.19
C THR A 48 -0.57 5.66 8.50
N VAL A 49 -0.36 4.99 9.63
CA VAL A 49 -0.67 5.53 10.95
C VAL A 49 0.08 6.83 11.20
N ALA A 50 1.39 6.84 10.93
CA ALA A 50 2.22 8.03 11.14
C ALA A 50 1.75 9.21 10.29
N LEU A 51 1.43 8.96 9.03
CA LEU A 51 0.99 9.98 8.09
C LEU A 51 -0.36 10.58 8.51
N LEU A 52 -1.33 9.72 8.84
CA LEU A 52 -2.66 10.15 9.28
C LEU A 52 -2.57 10.95 10.59
N GLN A 53 -1.82 10.44 11.54
CA GLN A 53 -1.66 11.08 12.85
C GLN A 53 -1.03 12.46 12.71
N HIS A 54 0.02 12.57 11.93
CA HIS A 54 0.73 13.84 11.72
C HIS A 54 -0.14 14.88 11.04
N ARG A 55 -0.88 14.48 10.00
CA ARG A 55 -1.67 15.42 9.19
C ARG A 55 -3.06 15.72 9.75
N LEU A 56 -3.71 14.71 10.34
CA LEU A 56 -5.14 14.78 10.63
C LEU A 56 -5.51 14.40 12.07
N GLY A 57 -4.57 13.91 12.86
CA GLY A 57 -4.82 13.49 14.23
C GLY A 57 -5.29 12.04 14.34
N LEU A 58 -5.85 11.68 15.51
CA LEU A 58 -6.13 10.29 15.85
C LEU A 58 -7.45 9.75 15.34
N ALA A 59 -8.42 10.59 14.99
CA ALA A 59 -9.71 10.10 14.52
C ALA A 59 -9.59 9.21 13.26
N PRO A 60 -8.90 9.65 12.18
CA PRO A 60 -8.71 8.77 11.03
C PRO A 60 -7.80 7.58 11.30
N VAL A 61 -6.86 7.69 12.26
CA VAL A 61 -6.05 6.53 12.69
C VAL A 61 -6.95 5.47 13.29
N ARG A 62 -7.90 5.86 14.14
CA ARG A 62 -8.85 4.93 14.75
C ARG A 62 -9.69 4.24 13.67
N ASP A 63 -10.22 4.98 12.71
CA ASP A 63 -10.99 4.42 11.59
C ASP A 63 -10.16 3.39 10.81
N PHE A 64 -8.92 3.73 10.52
CA PHE A 64 -8.00 2.85 9.81
C PHE A 64 -7.77 1.54 10.57
N VAL A 65 -7.41 1.65 11.85
CA VAL A 65 -7.06 0.48 12.68
C VAL A 65 -8.29 -0.39 12.97
N GLU A 66 -9.43 0.22 13.25
CA GLU A 66 -10.63 -0.51 13.65
C GLU A 66 -11.43 -1.07 12.47
N HIS A 67 -11.41 -0.40 11.31
CA HIS A 67 -12.30 -0.74 10.19
C HIS A 67 -11.59 -1.21 8.93
N LEU A 68 -10.38 -0.74 8.64
CA LEU A 68 -9.67 -1.14 7.43
C LEU A 68 -8.68 -2.27 7.66
N VAL A 69 -7.85 -2.18 8.68
CA VAL A 69 -6.85 -3.23 8.95
C VAL A 69 -7.51 -4.62 9.08
N PRO A 70 -8.67 -4.76 9.78
CA PRO A 70 -9.28 -6.08 9.91
C PRO A 70 -9.77 -6.72 8.61
N VAL A 71 -10.00 -5.95 7.55
CA VAL A 71 -10.43 -6.50 6.24
C VAL A 71 -9.26 -6.83 5.32
N MET A 72 -8.04 -6.56 5.75
CA MET A 72 -6.84 -6.86 5.00
C MET A 72 -6.06 -8.01 5.62
N SER A 73 -5.31 -8.73 4.77
CA SER A 73 -4.32 -9.69 5.24
C SER A 73 -3.00 -8.95 5.41
N VAL A 74 -2.43 -9.03 6.61
CA VAL A 74 -1.22 -8.28 6.94
C VAL A 74 -0.02 -9.22 7.01
N GLU A 75 1.01 -8.91 6.22
CA GLU A 75 2.31 -9.55 6.37
C GLU A 75 3.12 -8.77 7.40
N TRP A 76 3.41 -9.40 8.53
CA TRP A 76 4.31 -8.83 9.53
C TRP A 76 5.72 -9.04 9.06
N VAL A 77 6.43 -7.94 8.80
CA VAL A 77 7.73 -7.97 8.13
C VAL A 77 8.75 -8.72 8.98
N SER A 78 9.27 -9.82 8.42
CA SER A 78 10.33 -10.60 9.05
C SER A 78 11.69 -9.91 8.88
N GLU A 79 12.65 -10.32 9.68
CA GLU A 79 14.01 -9.86 9.52
C GLU A 79 14.55 -10.17 8.12
N ALA A 80 14.24 -11.36 7.59
CA ALA A 80 14.67 -11.76 6.25
C ALA A 80 14.11 -10.84 5.17
N LEU A 81 12.82 -10.51 5.23
CA LEU A 81 12.20 -9.60 4.28
C LEU A 81 12.78 -8.18 4.42
N HIS A 82 12.98 -7.73 5.65
CA HIS A 82 13.60 -6.44 5.93
C HIS A 82 15.00 -6.35 5.29
N ARG A 83 15.81 -7.38 5.44
CA ARG A 83 17.16 -7.43 4.84
C ARG A 83 17.13 -7.36 3.32
N LYS A 84 16.25 -8.15 2.69
CA LYS A 84 16.09 -8.11 1.23
C LYS A 84 15.69 -6.73 0.75
N ALA A 85 14.77 -6.11 1.45
CA ALA A 85 14.33 -4.76 1.11
C ALA A 85 15.44 -3.73 1.28
N THR A 86 16.25 -3.85 2.33
CA THR A 86 17.38 -2.98 2.56
C THR A 86 18.43 -3.14 1.45
N GLU A 87 18.74 -4.37 1.05
CA GLU A 87 19.64 -4.63 -0.06
C GLU A 87 19.15 -3.98 -1.35
N ARG A 88 17.84 -4.10 -1.62
CA ARG A 88 17.22 -3.48 -2.79
C ARG A 88 17.35 -1.95 -2.73
N LEU A 89 17.06 -1.37 -1.57
CA LEU A 89 17.14 0.08 -1.37
C LEU A 89 18.54 0.61 -1.70
N LEU A 90 19.57 -0.06 -1.18
CA LEU A 90 20.95 0.35 -1.39
C LEU A 90 21.42 0.12 -2.82
N ARG A 91 20.97 -0.97 -3.46
CA ARG A 91 21.33 -1.31 -4.84
C ARG A 91 20.72 -0.34 -5.83
N GLU A 92 19.43 0.01 -5.65
CA GLU A 92 18.74 0.92 -6.58
C GLU A 92 19.15 2.36 -6.38
N ASP A 93 19.59 2.73 -5.19
CA ASP A 93 20.15 4.06 -4.89
C ASP A 93 19.27 5.20 -5.41
N ARG A 94 17.96 5.10 -5.20
CA ARG A 94 16.99 6.11 -5.64
C ARG A 94 16.39 6.82 -4.45
N ARG A 95 16.60 8.11 -4.36
CA ARG A 95 16.22 8.93 -3.21
C ARG A 95 14.73 8.84 -2.86
N ARG A 96 13.85 8.71 -3.86
CA ARG A 96 12.40 8.70 -3.66
C ARG A 96 11.82 7.31 -3.41
N LEU A 97 12.62 6.28 -3.59
CA LEU A 97 12.20 4.91 -3.30
C LEU A 97 12.49 4.62 -1.83
N SER A 98 11.44 4.53 -1.01
CA SER A 98 11.61 4.33 0.44
C SER A 98 11.86 2.85 0.78
N LEU A 99 12.31 2.62 2.02
CA LEU A 99 12.40 1.25 2.53
C LEU A 99 11.04 0.57 2.54
N VAL A 100 9.98 1.31 2.89
CA VAL A 100 8.60 0.77 2.86
C VAL A 100 8.24 0.30 1.46
N ASP A 101 8.56 1.10 0.43
CA ASP A 101 8.34 0.72 -0.97
C ASP A 101 9.10 -0.55 -1.32
N CYS A 102 10.36 -0.65 -0.91
CA CYS A 102 11.19 -1.83 -1.18
C CYS A 102 10.63 -3.08 -0.51
N VAL A 103 10.13 -2.97 0.73
CA VAL A 103 9.47 -4.08 1.42
C VAL A 103 8.24 -4.53 0.65
N SER A 104 7.41 -3.57 0.21
CA SER A 104 6.20 -3.85 -0.56
C SER A 104 6.52 -4.58 -1.86
N LEU A 105 7.50 -4.09 -2.61
CA LEU A 105 7.91 -4.69 -3.89
C LEU A 105 8.49 -6.09 -3.72
N GLU A 106 9.33 -6.31 -2.71
CA GLU A 106 9.89 -7.64 -2.43
C GLU A 106 8.82 -8.62 -1.98
N PHE A 107 7.87 -8.17 -1.15
CA PHE A 107 6.73 -9.00 -0.75
C PHE A 107 5.87 -9.38 -1.96
N MET A 108 5.51 -8.39 -2.79
CA MET A 108 4.69 -8.64 -3.99
C MET A 108 5.37 -9.63 -4.92
N ARG A 109 6.67 -9.47 -5.13
CA ARG A 109 7.45 -10.37 -5.97
C ARG A 109 7.43 -11.80 -5.44
N ALA A 110 7.66 -11.97 -4.15
CA ALA A 110 7.68 -13.29 -3.51
C ALA A 110 6.32 -13.99 -3.57
N GLN A 111 5.23 -13.22 -3.51
CA GLN A 111 3.87 -13.74 -3.54
C GLN A 111 3.28 -13.83 -4.96
N GLY A 112 3.99 -13.35 -5.96
CA GLY A 112 3.48 -13.31 -7.33
C GLY A 112 2.34 -12.31 -7.53
N LEU A 113 2.30 -11.24 -6.74
CA LEU A 113 1.27 -10.20 -6.85
C LEU A 113 1.66 -9.17 -7.90
N ARG A 114 0.71 -8.77 -8.72
CA ARG A 114 0.91 -7.76 -9.76
C ARG A 114 0.08 -6.51 -9.54
N ASP A 115 -1.11 -6.66 -8.98
CA ASP A 115 -2.07 -5.56 -8.79
C ASP A 115 -1.79 -4.85 -7.48
N VAL A 116 -1.71 -3.53 -7.53
CA VAL A 116 -1.49 -2.71 -6.35
C VAL A 116 -2.44 -1.52 -6.33
N LEU A 117 -3.12 -1.34 -5.21
CA LEU A 117 -3.93 -0.14 -4.94
C LEU A 117 -2.98 0.94 -4.44
N ALA A 118 -2.54 1.79 -5.35
CA ALA A 118 -1.53 2.81 -5.08
C ALA A 118 -1.61 3.93 -6.10
N LEU A 119 -1.09 5.09 -5.73
CA LEU A 119 -0.97 6.25 -6.62
C LEU A 119 0.48 6.54 -6.99
N ASP A 120 1.41 5.79 -6.43
CA ASP A 120 2.83 6.03 -6.56
C ASP A 120 3.39 5.36 -7.82
N PRO A 121 4.09 6.10 -8.73
CA PRO A 121 4.63 5.54 -9.96
C PRO A 121 5.73 4.50 -9.77
N HIS A 122 6.34 4.40 -8.58
CA HIS A 122 7.36 3.38 -8.32
C HIS A 122 6.86 1.96 -8.64
N PHE A 123 5.58 1.69 -8.39
CA PHE A 123 5.01 0.37 -8.63
C PHE A 123 4.93 0.05 -10.13
N THR A 124 4.57 1.04 -10.96
CA THR A 124 4.54 0.87 -12.41
C THR A 124 5.95 0.59 -12.95
N GLU A 125 6.93 1.33 -12.47
CA GLU A 125 8.34 1.16 -12.88
C GLU A 125 8.86 -0.24 -12.54
N ALA A 126 8.34 -0.84 -11.48
CA ALA A 126 8.71 -2.20 -11.07
C ALA A 126 7.89 -3.30 -11.76
N GLY A 127 7.02 -2.93 -12.71
CA GLY A 127 6.22 -3.90 -13.46
C GLY A 127 4.88 -4.25 -12.83
N CYS A 128 4.45 -3.55 -11.80
CA CYS A 128 3.15 -3.76 -11.17
C CYS A 128 2.05 -3.01 -11.95
N ARG A 129 0.82 -3.48 -11.79
CA ARG A 129 -0.36 -2.81 -12.36
C ARG A 129 -1.01 -1.95 -11.30
N LEU A 130 -1.00 -0.63 -11.52
CA LEU A 130 -1.67 0.31 -10.61
C LEU A 130 -3.19 0.22 -10.73
N LEU A 131 -3.85 0.23 -9.57
CA LEU A 131 -5.30 0.38 -9.46
C LEU A 131 -5.57 1.57 -8.54
N PRO A 132 -6.33 2.59 -8.95
CA PRO A 132 -6.83 2.76 -10.34
C PRO A 132 -5.69 3.01 -11.33
N PRO A 133 -5.91 2.72 -12.62
CA PRO A 133 -4.89 2.95 -13.63
C PRO A 133 -4.47 4.42 -13.68
N ALA A 134 -3.17 4.65 -13.93
CA ALA A 134 -2.66 6.01 -14.09
C ALA A 134 -3.30 6.65 -15.32
N ARG A 135 -3.67 7.92 -15.20
CA ARG A 135 -4.18 8.70 -16.34
C ARG A 135 -3.02 9.09 -17.23
N LYS A 136 -3.25 8.97 -18.52
CA LYS A 136 -2.29 9.43 -19.52
C LYS A 136 -2.32 10.95 -19.62
#